data_3d71ec82e925cd2a1cf6dc0b2a5e0d14
#
_entry.id   3d71ec82e925cd2a1cf6dc0b2a5e0d14
#
_cell.length_a   1.000
_cell.length_b   1.000
_cell.length_c   1.000
_cell.angle_alpha   90.00
_cell.angle_beta   90.00
_cell.angle_gamma   90.00
#
_symmetry.space_group_name_H-M   'P 1'
#
loop_
_entity.id
_entity.type
_entity.pdbx_description
1 polymer ?
#
loop_
_entity_poly.entity_id
_entity_poly.type
_entity_poly.pdbx_seq_one_letter_code
_entity_poly.pdbx_strand_id
1 'polypeptide(L)'
;MDEKTKAILEFDRVLEELRPMTPFGQKLKNNIKAYEVSDKELLLEELDRVAVLKELINSQRAVFVEIRTQMRLIKDIRRSVERCIAGGVLNVVEFFELKNFAYIAKAISKCQKALHWAMPEKYRVKELQWVEAILDPEKTGMKTFYIYDNYSEALAEIRSRKAASLHKLDVLKKEAIKRAEAELGIPVRASGEITVSKTQTNLIKKFNENNMLQPAGETYINVTFRVKPGEEMLELMKDIEEMKGEEAMEEALILEKLSAQISVRGSEILEVMDAVAEFDLIIAKAYMANGYNGVKPVICDDEKLVIVKGRHPLVETSLRRKGKPFTPVSISLEPGAALITGANMGGKTVSLKMVGLLAAMAQYGFLVPAEYMEMRMNEFIYISAGDEQSIDMGLSTFGAEIRSVKEALMK
;
A
#
# COMPACT_ATOMS: atom_id res chain seq x y z
N MET A 1 -11.85 -0.86 -27.08
CA MET A 1 -11.59 0.62 -27.00
C MET A 1 -10.08 0.82 -27.05
N ASP A 2 -9.59 1.68 -27.98
CA ASP A 2 -8.17 2.00 -28.11
C ASP A 2 -7.78 3.20 -27.22
N GLU A 3 -6.48 3.46 -27.09
CA GLU A 3 -5.94 4.52 -26.23
C GLU A 3 -6.41 5.92 -26.66
N LYS A 4 -6.59 6.15 -27.96
CA LYS A 4 -7.10 7.42 -28.49
C LYS A 4 -8.56 7.65 -28.03
N THR A 5 -9.40 6.65 -28.11
CA THR A 5 -10.78 6.71 -27.61
C THR A 5 -10.83 6.92 -26.11
N LYS A 6 -9.97 6.24 -25.33
CA LYS A 6 -9.86 6.48 -23.87
C LYS A 6 -9.52 7.92 -23.56
N ALA A 7 -8.54 8.49 -24.26
CA ALA A 7 -8.13 9.89 -24.08
C ALA A 7 -9.26 10.86 -24.43
N ILE A 8 -9.97 10.67 -25.56
CA ILE A 8 -11.10 11.52 -25.97
C ILE A 8 -12.25 11.46 -24.97
N LEU A 9 -12.56 10.25 -24.45
CA LEU A 9 -13.58 10.04 -23.41
C LEU A 9 -13.11 10.48 -22.02
N GLU A 10 -11.85 10.83 -21.86
CA GLU A 10 -11.23 11.11 -20.56
C GLU A 10 -11.41 9.93 -19.56
N PHE A 11 -11.42 8.69 -20.08
CA PHE A 11 -11.70 7.50 -19.28
C PHE A 11 -10.65 7.29 -18.18
N ASP A 12 -9.39 7.60 -18.44
CA ASP A 12 -8.32 7.51 -17.45
C ASP A 12 -8.56 8.43 -16.25
N ARG A 13 -9.16 9.62 -16.48
CA ARG A 13 -9.57 10.53 -15.40
C ARG A 13 -10.71 9.96 -14.57
N VAL A 14 -11.59 9.16 -15.17
CA VAL A 14 -12.61 8.41 -14.41
C VAL A 14 -11.93 7.31 -13.58
N LEU A 15 -10.94 6.61 -14.13
CA LEU A 15 -10.17 5.62 -13.39
C LEU A 15 -9.35 6.25 -12.24
N GLU A 16 -8.90 7.50 -12.34
CA GLU A 16 -8.23 8.22 -11.24
C GLU A 16 -9.12 8.37 -10.00
N GLU A 17 -10.45 8.47 -10.19
CA GLU A 17 -11.40 8.54 -9.07
C GLU A 17 -11.63 7.16 -8.40
N LEU A 18 -11.23 6.07 -9.05
CA LEU A 18 -11.21 4.74 -8.44
C LEU A 18 -10.01 4.65 -7.48
N ARG A 19 -10.28 4.58 -6.18
CA ARG A 19 -9.27 4.71 -5.12
C ARG A 19 -9.20 3.49 -4.22
N PRO A 20 -8.57 2.40 -4.67
CA PRO A 20 -8.19 1.31 -3.78
C PRO A 20 -7.27 1.79 -2.67
N MET A 21 -7.32 1.15 -1.51
CA MET A 21 -6.55 1.53 -0.33
C MET A 21 -5.22 0.80 -0.23
N THR A 22 -5.14 -0.40 -0.82
CA THR A 22 -3.97 -1.28 -0.73
C THR A 22 -3.08 -1.16 -1.97
N PRO A 23 -1.76 -1.42 -1.84
CA PRO A 23 -0.87 -1.53 -3.00
C PRO A 23 -1.33 -2.61 -3.99
N PHE A 24 -1.92 -3.69 -3.49
CA PHE A 24 -2.42 -4.81 -4.29
C PHE A 24 -3.65 -4.41 -5.12
N GLY A 25 -4.62 -3.75 -4.50
CA GLY A 25 -5.80 -3.21 -5.20
C GLY A 25 -5.42 -2.14 -6.22
N GLN A 26 -4.41 -1.31 -5.91
CA GLN A 26 -3.90 -0.32 -6.87
C GLN A 26 -3.27 -1.00 -8.10
N LYS A 27 -2.56 -2.12 -7.91
CA LYS A 27 -2.00 -2.91 -9.01
C LYS A 27 -3.10 -3.52 -9.89
N LEU A 28 -4.18 -4.04 -9.29
CA LEU A 28 -5.34 -4.53 -10.04
C LEU A 28 -6.02 -3.41 -10.83
N LYS A 29 -6.22 -2.25 -10.21
CA LYS A 29 -6.77 -1.07 -10.89
C LYS A 29 -5.98 -0.71 -12.15
N ASN A 30 -4.65 -0.70 -12.08
CA ASN A 30 -3.77 -0.34 -13.20
C ASN A 30 -3.86 -1.35 -14.37
N ASN A 31 -4.31 -2.57 -14.10
CA ASN A 31 -4.48 -3.62 -15.09
C ASN A 31 -5.95 -3.91 -15.44
N ILE A 32 -6.88 -3.04 -15.01
CA ILE A 32 -8.31 -3.23 -15.29
C ILE A 32 -8.59 -3.22 -16.78
N LYS A 33 -9.41 -4.16 -17.24
CA LYS A 33 -9.80 -4.31 -18.64
C LYS A 33 -11.32 -4.31 -18.77
N ALA A 34 -11.81 -3.95 -19.95
CA ALA A 34 -13.21 -4.16 -20.28
C ALA A 34 -13.52 -5.65 -20.33
N TYR A 35 -14.72 -6.02 -19.92
CA TYR A 35 -15.24 -7.37 -20.15
C TYR A 35 -15.53 -7.55 -21.63
N GLU A 36 -15.15 -8.69 -22.20
CA GLU A 36 -15.47 -9.08 -23.57
C GLU A 36 -16.93 -9.54 -23.66
N VAL A 37 -17.49 -9.60 -24.88
CA VAL A 37 -18.89 -10.05 -25.08
C VAL A 37 -19.08 -11.48 -24.56
N SER A 38 -18.07 -12.33 -24.67
CA SER A 38 -18.01 -13.68 -24.08
C SER A 38 -18.13 -13.72 -22.56
N ASP A 39 -17.75 -12.62 -21.88
CA ASP A 39 -17.70 -12.53 -20.42
C ASP A 39 -18.97 -11.90 -19.82
N LYS A 40 -20.10 -11.92 -20.58
CA LYS A 40 -21.36 -11.28 -20.18
C LYS A 40 -21.80 -11.68 -18.78
N GLU A 41 -21.74 -12.97 -18.44
CA GLU A 41 -22.14 -13.47 -17.12
C GLU A 41 -21.24 -12.93 -16.01
N LEU A 42 -19.93 -12.89 -16.24
CA LEU A 42 -18.97 -12.32 -15.28
C LEU A 42 -19.20 -10.82 -15.06
N LEU A 43 -19.51 -10.09 -16.13
CA LEU A 43 -19.86 -8.67 -16.04
C LEU A 43 -21.14 -8.46 -15.23
N LEU A 44 -22.20 -9.24 -15.47
CA LEU A 44 -23.44 -9.16 -14.72
C LEU A 44 -23.22 -9.42 -13.24
N GLU A 45 -22.46 -10.46 -12.89
CA GLU A 45 -22.09 -10.76 -11.51
C GLU A 45 -21.31 -9.62 -10.86
N GLU A 46 -20.35 -9.02 -11.57
CA GLU A 46 -19.55 -7.91 -11.06
C GLU A 46 -20.43 -6.68 -10.79
N LEU A 47 -21.31 -6.32 -11.73
CA LEU A 47 -22.25 -5.21 -11.58
C LEU A 47 -23.23 -5.43 -10.42
N ASP A 48 -23.71 -6.66 -10.21
CA ASP A 48 -24.58 -7.02 -9.08
C ASP A 48 -23.83 -6.85 -7.76
N ARG A 49 -22.61 -7.33 -7.67
CA ARG A 49 -21.76 -7.22 -6.47
C ARG A 49 -21.46 -5.76 -6.12
N VAL A 50 -21.14 -4.94 -7.13
CA VAL A 50 -20.91 -3.49 -6.91
C VAL A 50 -22.19 -2.80 -6.44
N ALA A 51 -23.37 -3.14 -7.01
CA ALA A 51 -24.63 -2.58 -6.58
C ALA A 51 -25.00 -2.95 -5.14
N VAL A 52 -24.82 -4.23 -4.76
CA VAL A 52 -25.03 -4.70 -3.39
C VAL A 52 -24.09 -3.99 -2.42
N LEU A 53 -22.80 -3.89 -2.76
CA LEU A 53 -21.81 -3.22 -1.89
C LEU A 53 -22.09 -1.72 -1.76
N LYS A 54 -22.58 -1.07 -2.80
CA LYS A 54 -23.01 0.34 -2.73
C LYS A 54 -24.07 0.54 -1.64
N GLU A 55 -25.09 -0.31 -1.58
CA GLU A 55 -26.15 -0.23 -0.56
C GLU A 55 -25.62 -0.62 0.84
N LEU A 56 -24.76 -1.63 0.92
CA LEU A 56 -24.13 -2.03 2.17
C LEU A 56 -23.22 -0.94 2.76
N ILE A 57 -22.48 -0.22 1.93
CA ILE A 57 -21.65 0.92 2.37
C ILE A 57 -22.52 2.00 3.03
N ASN A 58 -23.73 2.22 2.54
CA ASN A 58 -24.64 3.21 3.09
C ASN A 58 -25.26 2.71 4.43
N SER A 59 -25.68 1.47 4.48
CA SER A 59 -26.34 0.88 5.67
C SER A 59 -25.37 0.45 6.77
N GLN A 60 -24.15 0.01 6.44
CA GLN A 60 -23.14 -0.51 7.38
C GLN A 60 -21.84 0.32 7.34
N ARG A 61 -21.97 1.63 7.26
CA ARG A 61 -20.86 2.59 7.05
C ARG A 61 -19.69 2.38 8.01
N ALA A 62 -19.97 2.12 9.28
CA ALA A 62 -18.91 1.95 10.30
C ALA A 62 -18.00 0.76 9.99
N VAL A 63 -18.56 -0.36 9.52
CA VAL A 63 -17.79 -1.56 9.17
C VAL A 63 -16.87 -1.29 7.98
N PHE A 64 -17.37 -0.60 6.95
CA PHE A 64 -16.54 -0.25 5.78
C PHE A 64 -15.47 0.80 6.09
N VAL A 65 -15.72 1.73 7.00
CA VAL A 65 -14.68 2.66 7.50
C VAL A 65 -13.56 1.88 8.17
N GLU A 66 -13.90 0.91 9.03
CA GLU A 66 -12.90 0.07 9.69
C GLU A 66 -12.12 -0.78 8.68
N ILE A 67 -12.79 -1.47 7.75
CA ILE A 67 -12.13 -2.23 6.67
C ILE A 67 -11.11 -1.36 5.93
N ARG A 68 -11.50 -0.17 5.47
CA ARG A 68 -10.63 0.73 4.74
C ARG A 68 -9.48 1.28 5.60
N THR A 69 -9.72 1.48 6.89
CA THR A 69 -8.68 1.89 7.85
C THR A 69 -7.63 0.81 7.97
N GLN A 70 -8.03 -0.45 8.12
CA GLN A 70 -7.10 -1.58 8.15
C GLN A 70 -6.35 -1.75 6.82
N MET A 71 -7.04 -1.66 5.68
CA MET A 71 -6.43 -1.77 4.35
C MET A 71 -5.34 -0.73 4.10
N ARG A 72 -5.48 0.50 4.60
CA ARG A 72 -4.45 1.57 4.46
C ARG A 72 -3.13 1.24 5.15
N LEU A 73 -3.15 0.35 6.12
CA LEU A 73 -1.95 -0.04 6.87
C LEU A 73 -1.13 -1.11 6.15
N ILE A 74 -1.68 -1.72 5.11
CA ILE A 74 -1.02 -2.79 4.36
C ILE A 74 0.14 -2.23 3.54
N LYS A 75 1.30 -2.87 3.68
CA LYS A 75 2.50 -2.64 2.85
C LYS A 75 2.60 -3.71 1.76
N ASP A 76 3.29 -3.38 0.68
CA ASP A 76 3.57 -4.36 -0.37
C ASP A 76 4.74 -5.26 0.03
N ILE A 77 4.39 -6.45 0.53
CA ILE A 77 5.35 -7.48 0.93
C ILE A 77 5.35 -8.68 -0.04
N ARG A 78 4.65 -8.60 -1.16
CA ARG A 78 4.53 -9.72 -2.12
C ARG A 78 5.89 -10.23 -2.56
N ARG A 79 6.80 -9.34 -2.95
CA ARG A 79 8.16 -9.72 -3.38
C ARG A 79 8.96 -10.41 -2.28
N SER A 80 8.80 -9.99 -1.03
CA SER A 80 9.46 -10.63 0.11
C SER A 80 8.94 -12.05 0.31
N VAL A 81 7.61 -12.25 0.21
CA VAL A 81 7.00 -13.58 0.31
C VAL A 81 7.42 -14.48 -0.87
N GLU A 82 7.39 -13.98 -2.11
CA GLU A 82 7.83 -14.71 -3.30
C GLU A 82 9.31 -15.12 -3.19
N ARG A 83 10.18 -14.23 -2.72
CA ARG A 83 11.59 -14.52 -2.47
C ARG A 83 11.76 -15.57 -1.37
N CYS A 84 10.96 -15.50 -0.31
CA CYS A 84 10.95 -16.49 0.77
C CYS A 84 10.55 -17.89 0.27
N ILE A 85 9.49 -17.97 -0.56
CA ILE A 85 9.06 -19.21 -1.22
C ILE A 85 10.19 -19.81 -2.08
N ALA A 86 10.97 -18.95 -2.73
CA ALA A 86 12.14 -19.36 -3.53
C ALA A 86 13.40 -19.71 -2.67
N GLY A 87 13.28 -19.81 -1.34
CA GLY A 87 14.37 -20.16 -0.43
C GLY A 87 15.18 -18.98 0.10
N GLY A 88 14.76 -17.74 -0.14
CA GLY A 88 15.42 -16.55 0.41
C GLY A 88 15.07 -16.34 1.89
N VAL A 89 15.99 -15.75 2.63
CA VAL A 89 15.82 -15.43 4.06
C VAL A 89 15.19 -14.05 4.22
N LEU A 90 14.14 -13.95 5.03
CA LEU A 90 13.51 -12.69 5.40
C LEU A 90 14.30 -12.02 6.54
N ASN A 91 14.37 -10.69 6.50
CA ASN A 91 14.95 -9.90 7.58
C ASN A 91 13.88 -9.52 8.64
N VAL A 92 14.34 -8.92 9.75
CA VAL A 92 13.47 -8.51 10.87
C VAL A 92 12.34 -7.57 10.43
N VAL A 93 12.61 -6.65 9.50
CA VAL A 93 11.60 -5.70 8.99
C VAL A 93 10.56 -6.42 8.15
N GLU A 94 10.97 -7.37 7.31
CA GLU A 94 10.06 -8.18 6.50
C GLU A 94 9.17 -9.09 7.36
N PHE A 95 9.72 -9.68 8.42
CA PHE A 95 8.92 -10.42 9.40
C PHE A 95 7.93 -9.52 10.14
N PHE A 96 8.34 -8.31 10.51
CA PHE A 96 7.44 -7.32 11.10
C PHE A 96 6.26 -7.00 10.16
N GLU A 97 6.54 -6.71 8.90
CA GLU A 97 5.48 -6.39 7.92
C GLU A 97 4.58 -7.62 7.65
N LEU A 98 5.14 -8.82 7.62
CA LEU A 98 4.38 -10.06 7.47
C LEU A 98 3.46 -10.32 8.67
N LYS A 99 3.98 -10.16 9.90
CA LYS A 99 3.19 -10.24 11.13
C LYS A 99 2.05 -9.22 11.12
N ASN A 100 2.36 -7.98 10.77
CA ASN A 100 1.37 -6.90 10.66
C ASN A 100 0.29 -7.23 9.62
N PHE A 101 0.67 -7.76 8.46
CA PHE A 101 -0.28 -8.21 7.43
C PHE A 101 -1.22 -9.30 7.95
N ALA A 102 -0.71 -10.29 8.69
CA ALA A 102 -1.54 -11.34 9.28
C ALA A 102 -2.58 -10.78 10.25
N TYR A 103 -2.21 -9.83 11.12
CA TYR A 103 -3.15 -9.14 12.02
C TYR A 103 -4.19 -8.31 11.26
N ILE A 104 -3.78 -7.63 10.19
CA ILE A 104 -4.69 -6.85 9.35
C ILE A 104 -5.68 -7.80 8.63
N ALA A 105 -5.19 -8.89 8.06
CA ALA A 105 -6.03 -9.91 7.41
C ALA A 105 -7.11 -10.46 8.37
N LYS A 106 -6.72 -10.75 9.61
CA LYS A 106 -7.64 -11.17 10.69
C LYS A 106 -8.68 -10.10 11.02
N ALA A 107 -8.27 -8.83 11.11
CA ALA A 107 -9.20 -7.73 11.36
C ALA A 107 -10.20 -7.56 10.21
N ILE A 108 -9.74 -7.61 8.95
CA ILE A 108 -10.60 -7.56 7.77
C ILE A 108 -11.55 -8.76 7.74
N SER A 109 -11.05 -9.99 7.98
CA SER A 109 -11.88 -11.20 8.06
C SER A 109 -12.99 -11.07 9.10
N LYS A 110 -12.68 -10.53 10.28
CA LYS A 110 -13.68 -10.26 11.32
C LYS A 110 -14.73 -9.25 10.85
N CYS A 111 -14.33 -8.18 10.18
CA CYS A 111 -15.26 -7.21 9.61
C CYS A 111 -16.12 -7.83 8.50
N GLN A 112 -15.54 -8.67 7.64
CA GLN A 112 -16.28 -9.40 6.61
C GLN A 112 -17.36 -10.31 7.19
N LYS A 113 -17.09 -10.99 8.29
CA LYS A 113 -18.10 -11.83 9.01
C LYS A 113 -19.26 -11.01 9.58
N ALA A 114 -19.05 -9.71 9.84
CA ALA A 114 -20.10 -8.81 10.32
C ALA A 114 -20.93 -8.18 9.17
N LEU A 115 -20.50 -8.32 7.90
CA LEU A 115 -21.27 -7.86 6.76
C LEU A 115 -22.45 -8.79 6.48
N HIS A 116 -23.65 -8.22 6.30
CA HIS A 116 -24.83 -8.95 5.87
C HIS A 116 -24.79 -9.22 4.35
N TRP A 117 -23.74 -9.92 3.90
CA TRP A 117 -23.49 -10.22 2.50
C TRP A 117 -23.02 -11.66 2.31
N ALA A 118 -23.62 -12.38 1.35
CA ALA A 118 -23.13 -13.69 0.92
C ALA A 118 -21.81 -13.49 0.17
N MET A 119 -20.71 -13.50 0.93
CA MET A 119 -19.37 -13.18 0.43
C MET A 119 -18.89 -14.24 -0.57
N PRO A 120 -18.65 -13.88 -1.85
CA PRO A 120 -17.99 -14.77 -2.80
C PRO A 120 -16.57 -15.12 -2.35
N GLU A 121 -16.13 -16.35 -2.66
CA GLU A 121 -14.83 -16.89 -2.19
C GLU A 121 -13.65 -15.99 -2.61
N LYS A 122 -13.68 -15.42 -3.82
CA LYS A 122 -12.61 -14.56 -4.34
C LYS A 122 -12.35 -13.29 -3.49
N TYR A 123 -13.33 -12.85 -2.70
CA TYR A 123 -13.19 -11.69 -1.81
C TYR A 123 -12.96 -12.07 -0.35
N ARG A 124 -13.02 -13.38 -0.04
CA ARG A 124 -12.92 -13.86 1.34
C ARG A 124 -11.48 -13.82 1.84
N VAL A 125 -11.20 -12.91 2.75
CA VAL A 125 -9.90 -12.78 3.39
C VAL A 125 -9.79 -13.84 4.49
N LYS A 126 -8.93 -14.84 4.27
CA LYS A 126 -8.65 -15.91 5.25
C LYS A 126 -7.72 -15.39 6.36
N GLU A 127 -7.90 -15.91 7.57
CA GLU A 127 -7.02 -15.59 8.69
C GLU A 127 -5.71 -16.40 8.58
N LEU A 128 -4.58 -15.75 8.79
CA LEU A 128 -3.24 -16.37 8.78
C LEU A 128 -2.78 -16.71 10.21
N GLN A 129 -3.61 -17.47 10.96
CA GLN A 129 -3.35 -17.80 12.36
C GLN A 129 -2.00 -18.52 12.57
N TRP A 130 -1.57 -19.33 11.60
CA TRP A 130 -0.28 -20.01 11.64
C TRP A 130 0.90 -19.04 11.55
N VAL A 131 0.77 -17.93 10.81
CA VAL A 131 1.79 -16.86 10.77
C VAL A 131 1.86 -16.17 12.14
N GLU A 132 0.70 -15.87 12.74
CA GLU A 132 0.65 -15.33 14.11
C GLU A 132 1.33 -16.27 15.11
N ALA A 133 1.09 -17.59 15.02
CA ALA A 133 1.70 -18.58 15.91
C ALA A 133 3.22 -18.66 15.77
N ILE A 134 3.75 -18.51 14.55
CA ILE A 134 5.20 -18.51 14.30
C ILE A 134 5.84 -17.18 14.76
N LEU A 135 5.22 -16.03 14.45
CA LEU A 135 5.83 -14.72 14.65
C LEU A 135 5.42 -14.02 15.96
N ASP A 136 4.52 -14.60 16.73
CA ASP A 136 4.12 -14.16 18.08
C ASP A 136 3.97 -15.35 19.03
N PRO A 137 5.07 -16.10 19.30
CA PRO A 137 5.01 -17.31 20.12
C PRO A 137 4.54 -17.05 21.55
N GLU A 138 4.76 -15.86 22.06
CA GLU A 138 4.31 -15.43 23.40
C GLU A 138 2.87 -14.91 23.44
N LYS A 139 2.19 -14.85 22.28
CA LYS A 139 0.81 -14.35 22.14
C LYS A 139 0.61 -12.94 22.73
N THR A 140 1.59 -12.09 22.55
CA THR A 140 1.58 -10.71 23.07
C THR A 140 0.52 -9.85 22.40
N GLY A 141 0.09 -10.20 21.20
CA GLY A 141 -0.81 -9.40 20.38
C GLY A 141 -0.20 -8.08 19.89
N MET A 142 1.07 -7.85 20.17
CA MET A 142 1.78 -6.65 19.71
C MET A 142 2.15 -6.74 18.25
N LYS A 143 1.98 -5.64 17.52
CA LYS A 143 2.32 -5.56 16.09
C LYS A 143 3.82 -5.54 15.81
N THR A 144 4.65 -5.28 16.83
CA THR A 144 6.11 -5.31 16.70
C THR A 144 6.62 -6.74 16.54
N PHE A 145 7.69 -6.89 15.80
CA PHE A 145 8.46 -8.13 15.70
C PHE A 145 9.91 -7.87 16.16
N TYR A 146 10.40 -8.73 16.99
CA TYR A 146 11.80 -8.86 17.36
C TYR A 146 12.10 -10.34 17.55
N ILE A 147 13.38 -10.71 17.54
CA ILE A 147 13.77 -12.10 17.72
C ILE A 147 13.66 -12.41 19.22
N TYR A 148 12.63 -13.18 19.58
CA TYR A 148 12.34 -13.58 20.96
C TYR A 148 13.34 -14.62 21.45
N ASP A 149 13.62 -14.64 22.76
CA ASP A 149 14.47 -15.65 23.38
C ASP A 149 13.89 -17.07 23.24
N ASN A 150 12.57 -17.17 23.14
CA ASN A 150 11.85 -18.46 22.96
C ASN A 150 12.13 -19.16 21.62
N TYR A 151 12.77 -18.49 20.66
CA TYR A 151 13.14 -19.13 19.39
C TYR A 151 14.37 -20.01 19.50
N SER A 152 15.25 -19.79 20.51
CA SER A 152 16.46 -20.55 20.73
C SER A 152 16.93 -20.45 22.17
N GLU A 153 17.18 -21.60 22.81
CA GLU A 153 17.82 -21.68 24.13
C GLU A 153 19.22 -21.07 24.12
N ALA A 154 19.95 -21.27 23.03
CA ALA A 154 21.28 -20.68 22.84
C ALA A 154 21.24 -19.16 22.83
N LEU A 155 20.27 -18.56 22.14
CA LEU A 155 20.08 -17.11 22.14
C LEU A 155 19.76 -16.56 23.53
N ALA A 156 18.87 -17.23 24.26
CA ALA A 156 18.52 -16.87 25.63
C ALA A 156 19.75 -16.91 26.56
N GLU A 157 20.59 -17.96 26.44
CA GLU A 157 21.82 -18.08 27.21
C GLU A 157 22.86 -16.99 26.87
N ILE A 158 23.09 -16.73 25.55
CA ILE A 158 24.01 -15.68 25.10
C ILE A 158 23.57 -14.32 25.65
N ARG A 159 22.30 -13.99 25.54
CA ARG A 159 21.75 -12.70 26.04
C ARG A 159 21.86 -12.60 27.56
N SER A 160 21.59 -13.67 28.27
CA SER A 160 21.73 -13.72 29.74
C SER A 160 23.20 -13.49 30.17
N ARG A 161 24.17 -14.21 29.56
CA ARG A 161 25.60 -14.02 29.81
C ARG A 161 26.03 -12.57 29.48
N LYS A 162 25.61 -12.06 28.31
CA LYS A 162 25.91 -10.68 27.91
C LYS A 162 25.37 -9.66 28.88
N ALA A 163 24.13 -9.82 29.37
CA ALA A 163 23.54 -8.95 30.38
C ALA A 163 24.30 -8.96 31.70
N ALA A 164 24.73 -10.14 32.17
CA ALA A 164 25.53 -10.28 33.37
C ALA A 164 26.91 -9.60 33.22
N SER A 165 27.56 -9.78 32.07
CA SER A 165 28.85 -9.14 31.76
C SER A 165 28.73 -7.62 31.63
N LEU A 166 27.66 -7.11 31.02
CA LEU A 166 27.38 -5.65 30.97
C LEU A 166 27.16 -5.07 32.36
N HIS A 167 26.42 -5.75 33.22
CA HIS A 167 26.21 -5.32 34.60
C HIS A 167 27.53 -5.27 35.37
N LYS A 168 28.37 -6.32 35.25
CA LYS A 168 29.72 -6.36 35.89
C LYS A 168 30.61 -5.23 35.39
N LEU A 169 30.59 -4.95 34.07
CA LEU A 169 31.32 -3.85 33.47
C LEU A 169 30.87 -2.46 34.02
N ASP A 170 29.57 -2.27 34.21
CA ASP A 170 29.02 -1.03 34.79
C ASP A 170 29.49 -0.83 36.25
N VAL A 171 29.50 -1.89 37.04
CA VAL A 171 30.02 -1.86 38.42
C VAL A 171 31.50 -1.47 38.43
N LEU A 172 32.33 -2.13 37.63
CA LEU A 172 33.77 -1.85 37.53
C LEU A 172 34.05 -0.41 37.05
N LYS A 173 33.27 0.07 36.08
CA LYS A 173 33.35 1.49 35.65
C LYS A 173 33.05 2.46 36.77
N LYS A 174 31.99 2.26 37.55
CA LYS A 174 31.63 3.09 38.68
C LYS A 174 32.71 3.10 39.76
N GLU A 175 33.31 1.94 40.04
CA GLU A 175 34.43 1.82 40.97
C GLU A 175 35.70 2.54 40.47
N ALA A 176 36.05 2.41 39.20
CA ALA A 176 37.17 3.09 38.57
C ALA A 176 37.02 4.61 38.63
N ILE A 177 35.81 5.10 38.36
CA ILE A 177 35.48 6.54 38.47
C ILE A 177 35.67 7.02 39.91
N LYS A 178 35.10 6.32 40.89
CA LYS A 178 35.28 6.67 42.33
C LYS A 178 36.72 6.73 42.78
N ARG A 179 37.54 5.75 42.33
CA ARG A 179 39.00 5.72 42.62
C ARG A 179 39.70 6.93 42.00
N ALA A 180 39.36 7.26 40.74
CA ALA A 180 39.90 8.44 40.05
C ALA A 180 39.50 9.74 40.74
N GLU A 181 38.28 9.88 41.18
CA GLU A 181 37.80 11.06 41.96
C GLU A 181 38.55 11.22 43.26
N ALA A 182 38.76 10.12 44.01
CA ALA A 182 39.48 10.14 45.28
C ALA A 182 40.95 10.53 45.10
N GLU A 183 41.64 10.03 44.04
CA GLU A 183 43.03 10.33 43.76
C GLU A 183 43.24 11.75 43.19
N LEU A 184 42.36 12.16 42.28
CA LEU A 184 42.51 13.44 41.60
C LEU A 184 41.98 14.61 42.44
N GLY A 185 41.07 14.36 43.38
CA GLY A 185 40.42 15.39 44.22
C GLY A 185 39.41 16.25 43.43
N ILE A 186 38.95 15.76 42.28
CA ILE A 186 37.98 16.49 41.42
C ILE A 186 36.87 15.54 40.99
N PRO A 187 35.67 16.04 40.73
CA PRO A 187 34.57 15.21 40.24
C PRO A 187 34.83 14.73 38.81
N VAL A 188 34.52 13.45 38.55
CA VAL A 188 34.58 12.83 37.24
C VAL A 188 33.17 12.62 36.76
N ARG A 189 32.90 12.87 35.48
CA ARG A 189 31.57 12.61 34.89
C ARG A 189 31.24 11.14 34.94
N ALA A 190 29.95 10.79 34.97
CA ALA A 190 29.48 9.40 34.90
C ALA A 190 29.96 8.64 33.65
N SER A 191 30.33 9.36 32.59
CA SER A 191 30.98 8.79 31.39
C SER A 191 32.44 8.39 31.63
N GLY A 192 33.02 8.75 32.77
CA GLY A 192 34.45 8.59 33.06
C GLY A 192 35.32 9.69 32.44
N GLU A 193 34.73 10.77 31.95
CA GLU A 193 35.45 11.85 31.28
C GLU A 193 35.64 13.08 32.14
N ILE A 194 36.81 13.70 31.99
CA ILE A 194 37.21 14.94 32.64
C ILE A 194 37.60 15.92 31.55
N THR A 195 36.94 17.06 31.47
CA THR A 195 37.27 18.12 30.51
C THR A 195 38.00 19.27 31.17
N VAL A 196 39.17 19.62 30.67
CA VAL A 196 40.06 20.65 31.23
C VAL A 196 40.29 21.72 30.15
N SER A 197 40.23 23.01 30.56
CA SER A 197 40.55 24.12 29.64
C SER A 197 42.05 24.11 29.30
N LYS A 198 42.40 24.38 28.03
CA LYS A 198 43.81 24.55 27.57
C LYS A 198 44.57 25.62 28.30
N THR A 199 43.89 26.55 28.94
CA THR A 199 44.52 27.57 29.81
C THR A 199 45.10 26.99 31.10
N GLN A 200 44.66 25.79 31.49
CA GLN A 200 45.12 25.11 32.73
C GLN A 200 46.27 24.12 32.44
N THR A 201 47.37 24.64 31.88
CA THR A 201 48.52 23.84 31.41
C THR A 201 49.13 22.94 32.48
N ASN A 202 49.20 23.41 33.75
CA ASN A 202 49.74 22.59 34.87
C ASN A 202 48.87 21.37 35.17
N LEU A 203 47.52 21.53 35.07
CA LEU A 203 46.57 20.45 35.30
C LEU A 203 46.63 19.42 34.18
N ILE A 204 46.73 19.89 32.94
CA ILE A 204 46.89 19.03 31.77
C ILE A 204 48.17 18.21 31.85
N LYS A 205 49.29 18.83 32.28
CA LYS A 205 50.54 18.08 32.46
C LYS A 205 50.41 17.03 33.55
N LYS A 206 49.80 17.35 34.69
CA LYS A 206 49.53 16.42 35.80
C LYS A 206 48.66 15.23 35.32
N PHE A 207 47.67 15.51 34.48
CA PHE A 207 46.78 14.44 33.96
C PHE A 207 47.43 13.59 32.91
N ASN A 208 48.31 14.11 32.08
CA ASN A 208 49.11 13.32 31.11
C ASN A 208 50.12 12.37 31.81
N GLU A 209 50.60 12.77 32.99
CA GLU A 209 51.55 11.94 33.78
C GLU A 209 50.81 10.94 34.69
N ASN A 210 49.47 11.04 34.82
CA ASN A 210 48.71 10.15 35.68
C ASN A 210 48.36 8.83 34.99
N ASN A 211 48.69 7.73 35.63
CA ASN A 211 48.51 6.38 35.07
C ASN A 211 47.04 5.95 34.99
N MET A 212 46.11 6.63 35.71
CA MET A 212 44.67 6.30 35.67
C MET A 212 43.92 7.03 34.57
N LEU A 213 44.55 8.01 33.89
CA LEU A 213 43.94 8.77 32.83
C LEU A 213 44.60 8.50 31.47
N GLN A 214 43.80 8.65 30.43
CA GLN A 214 44.25 8.69 29.04
C GLN A 214 43.62 9.84 28.29
N PRO A 215 44.34 10.48 27.36
CA PRO A 215 43.72 11.48 26.48
C PRO A 215 42.58 10.83 25.65
N ALA A 216 41.42 11.47 25.62
CA ALA A 216 40.23 10.98 24.93
C ALA A 216 39.78 11.90 23.77
N GLY A 217 40.19 13.17 23.79
CA GLY A 217 39.89 14.12 22.73
C GLY A 217 40.39 15.52 23.04
N GLU A 218 40.49 16.34 22.01
CA GLU A 218 40.94 17.72 22.10
C GLU A 218 40.07 18.60 21.22
N THR A 219 39.67 19.74 21.77
CA THR A 219 38.99 20.81 21.02
C THR A 219 39.87 22.05 21.01
N TYR A 220 39.44 23.13 20.34
CA TYR A 220 40.19 24.39 20.31
C TYR A 220 40.45 24.95 21.71
N ILE A 221 39.53 24.75 22.65
CA ILE A 221 39.53 25.37 24.00
C ILE A 221 39.82 24.35 25.12
N ASN A 222 39.53 23.06 24.91
CA ASN A 222 39.57 22.06 25.97
C ASN A 222 40.30 20.78 25.55
N VAL A 223 40.87 20.07 26.51
CA VAL A 223 41.37 18.71 26.42
C VAL A 223 40.47 17.83 27.28
N THR A 224 40.05 16.70 26.75
CA THR A 224 39.24 15.70 27.47
C THR A 224 40.11 14.48 27.78
N PHE A 225 40.13 14.13 29.05
CA PHE A 225 40.74 12.90 29.56
C PHE A 225 39.65 11.89 29.91
N ARG A 226 39.95 10.61 29.83
CA ARG A 226 39.05 9.52 30.24
C ARG A 226 39.78 8.61 31.21
N VAL A 227 39.05 8.14 32.22
CA VAL A 227 39.55 7.13 33.15
C VAL A 227 39.94 5.88 32.33
N LYS A 228 41.18 5.43 32.48
CA LYS A 228 41.74 4.29 31.76
C LYS A 228 41.10 3.00 32.27
N PRO A 229 40.57 2.14 31.35
CA PRO A 229 40.05 0.84 31.78
C PRO A 229 41.17 -0.04 32.33
N GLY A 230 40.87 -0.71 33.43
CA GLY A 230 41.77 -1.74 33.96
C GLY A 230 41.73 -3.01 33.10
N GLU A 231 42.68 -3.92 33.31
CA GLU A 231 42.81 -5.19 32.57
C GLU A 231 41.50 -5.99 32.59
N GLU A 232 40.91 -6.19 33.77
CA GLU A 232 39.63 -6.90 33.91
C GLU A 232 38.47 -6.24 33.08
N MET A 233 38.47 -4.92 33.01
CA MET A 233 37.48 -4.21 32.17
C MET A 233 37.72 -4.42 30.69
N LEU A 234 38.99 -4.47 30.26
CA LEU A 234 39.35 -4.71 28.85
C LEU A 234 39.01 -6.15 28.42
N GLU A 235 39.30 -7.15 29.27
CA GLU A 235 38.89 -8.53 29.03
C GLU A 235 37.35 -8.64 28.89
N LEU A 236 36.64 -8.06 29.86
CA LEU A 236 35.17 -8.07 29.86
C LEU A 236 34.57 -7.37 28.63
N MET A 237 35.17 -6.27 28.17
CA MET A 237 34.74 -5.59 26.94
C MET A 237 34.99 -6.46 25.72
N LYS A 238 36.10 -7.24 25.68
CA LYS A 238 36.37 -8.18 24.60
C LYS A 238 35.34 -9.32 24.60
N ASP A 239 35.07 -9.92 25.77
CA ASP A 239 34.06 -10.97 25.91
C ASP A 239 32.66 -10.52 25.46
N ILE A 240 32.28 -9.26 25.82
CA ILE A 240 31.02 -8.70 25.38
C ILE A 240 30.95 -8.55 23.85
N GLU A 241 32.05 -8.16 23.21
CA GLU A 241 32.09 -8.03 21.75
C GLU A 241 32.04 -9.41 21.06
N GLU A 242 32.70 -10.45 21.62
CA GLU A 242 32.59 -11.83 21.15
C GLU A 242 31.13 -12.33 21.29
N MET A 243 30.47 -12.11 22.44
CA MET A 243 29.07 -12.47 22.66
C MET A 243 28.10 -11.73 21.71
N LYS A 244 28.40 -10.51 21.30
CA LYS A 244 27.61 -9.83 20.26
C LYS A 244 27.72 -10.51 18.90
N GLY A 245 28.91 -11.01 18.57
CA GLY A 245 29.12 -11.81 17.37
C GLY A 245 28.35 -13.14 17.41
N GLU A 246 28.42 -13.87 18.56
CA GLU A 246 27.61 -15.08 18.77
C GLU A 246 26.11 -14.82 18.66
N GLU A 247 25.63 -13.76 19.29
CA GLU A 247 24.19 -13.33 19.22
C GLU A 247 23.77 -13.06 17.77
N ALA A 248 24.56 -12.32 17.01
CA ALA A 248 24.24 -12.01 15.61
C ALA A 248 24.20 -13.26 14.72
N MET A 249 25.11 -14.24 14.97
CA MET A 249 25.08 -15.51 14.27
C MET A 249 23.84 -16.34 14.60
N GLU A 250 23.48 -16.43 15.88
CA GLU A 250 22.29 -17.18 16.31
C GLU A 250 21.00 -16.52 15.80
N GLU A 251 20.93 -15.19 15.82
CA GLU A 251 19.81 -14.46 15.22
C GLU A 251 19.66 -14.74 13.72
N ALA A 252 20.76 -14.82 12.97
CA ALA A 252 20.74 -15.18 11.56
C ALA A 252 20.19 -16.59 11.32
N LEU A 253 20.59 -17.56 12.13
CA LEU A 253 20.07 -18.94 12.07
C LEU A 253 18.56 -19.00 12.40
N ILE A 254 18.09 -18.20 13.34
CA ILE A 254 16.68 -18.11 13.68
C ILE A 254 15.89 -17.53 12.50
N LEU A 255 16.37 -16.44 11.88
CA LEU A 255 15.72 -15.85 10.70
C LEU A 255 15.64 -16.85 9.54
N GLU A 256 16.69 -17.65 9.33
CA GLU A 256 16.70 -18.72 8.32
C GLU A 256 15.64 -19.79 8.63
N LYS A 257 15.58 -20.29 9.86
CA LYS A 257 14.58 -21.28 10.31
C LYS A 257 13.14 -20.74 10.16
N LEU A 258 12.88 -19.50 10.59
CA LEU A 258 11.57 -18.88 10.46
C LEU A 258 11.19 -18.71 9.00
N SER A 259 12.14 -18.28 8.14
CA SER A 259 11.91 -18.15 6.70
C SER A 259 11.56 -19.49 6.06
N ALA A 260 12.27 -20.56 6.43
CA ALA A 260 11.95 -21.90 5.95
C ALA A 260 10.54 -22.35 6.36
N GLN A 261 10.10 -22.07 7.60
CA GLN A 261 8.75 -22.37 8.05
C GLN A 261 7.68 -21.58 7.28
N ILE A 262 7.92 -20.29 7.01
CA ILE A 262 7.02 -19.46 6.22
C ILE A 262 6.96 -19.91 4.77
N SER A 263 8.08 -20.32 4.17
CA SER A 263 8.15 -20.72 2.76
C SER A 263 7.26 -21.91 2.43
N VAL A 264 7.10 -22.87 3.37
CA VAL A 264 6.26 -24.07 3.18
C VAL A 264 4.82 -23.75 2.83
N ARG A 265 4.27 -22.68 3.40
CA ARG A 265 2.88 -22.24 3.19
C ARG A 265 2.78 -20.83 2.63
N GLY A 266 3.84 -20.34 2.03
CA GLY A 266 3.91 -18.96 1.52
C GLY A 266 2.86 -18.67 0.44
N SER A 267 2.44 -19.66 -0.35
CA SER A 267 1.35 -19.54 -1.33
C SER A 267 0.02 -19.11 -0.70
N GLU A 268 -0.30 -19.57 0.52
CA GLU A 268 -1.51 -19.16 1.23
C GLU A 268 -1.49 -17.65 1.56
N ILE A 269 -0.31 -17.10 1.84
CA ILE A 269 -0.16 -15.66 2.07
C ILE A 269 -0.45 -14.89 0.78
N LEU A 270 0.04 -15.37 -0.36
CA LEU A 270 -0.23 -14.76 -1.67
C LEU A 270 -1.71 -14.82 -2.03
N GLU A 271 -2.40 -15.95 -1.78
CA GLU A 271 -3.84 -16.08 -1.96
C GLU A 271 -4.61 -15.05 -1.11
N VAL A 272 -4.22 -14.84 0.14
CA VAL A 272 -4.85 -13.83 1.00
C VAL A 272 -4.59 -12.41 0.48
N MET A 273 -3.38 -12.13 -0.04
CA MET A 273 -3.09 -10.84 -0.68
C MET A 273 -3.96 -10.62 -1.92
N ASP A 274 -4.20 -11.65 -2.72
CA ASP A 274 -5.07 -11.57 -3.91
C ASP A 274 -6.53 -11.35 -3.52
N ALA A 275 -7.02 -12.05 -2.50
CA ALA A 275 -8.37 -11.84 -1.97
C ALA A 275 -8.55 -10.41 -1.42
N VAL A 276 -7.54 -9.88 -0.72
CA VAL A 276 -7.53 -8.47 -0.25
C VAL A 276 -7.56 -7.50 -1.43
N ALA A 277 -6.78 -7.76 -2.49
CA ALA A 277 -6.74 -6.92 -3.68
C ALA A 277 -8.08 -6.85 -4.39
N GLU A 278 -8.73 -8.01 -4.61
CA GLU A 278 -10.05 -8.13 -5.23
C GLU A 278 -11.12 -7.43 -4.40
N PHE A 279 -11.09 -7.65 -3.08
CA PHE A 279 -12.05 -7.03 -2.17
C PHE A 279 -11.88 -5.50 -2.08
N ASP A 280 -10.65 -5.00 -2.08
CA ASP A 280 -10.35 -3.57 -2.09
C ASP A 280 -10.82 -2.91 -3.38
N LEU A 281 -10.59 -3.56 -4.54
CA LEU A 281 -10.99 -3.03 -5.84
C LEU A 281 -12.52 -2.93 -5.96
N ILE A 282 -13.26 -3.96 -5.56
CA ILE A 282 -14.72 -3.94 -5.66
C ILE A 282 -15.35 -2.93 -4.68
N ILE A 283 -14.79 -2.79 -3.48
CA ILE A 283 -15.16 -1.72 -2.53
C ILE A 283 -14.91 -0.34 -3.15
N ALA A 284 -13.75 -0.15 -3.80
CA ALA A 284 -13.41 1.11 -4.45
C ALA A 284 -14.41 1.45 -5.56
N LYS A 285 -14.85 0.47 -6.37
CA LYS A 285 -15.92 0.65 -7.38
C LYS A 285 -17.24 1.08 -6.73
N ALA A 286 -17.62 0.46 -5.62
CA ALA A 286 -18.86 0.79 -4.90
C ALA A 286 -18.81 2.19 -4.28
N TYR A 287 -17.68 2.60 -3.68
CA TYR A 287 -17.50 3.97 -3.19
C TYR A 287 -17.52 5.01 -4.30
N MET A 288 -16.91 4.71 -5.45
CA MET A 288 -16.94 5.56 -6.62
C MET A 288 -18.38 5.73 -7.13
N ALA A 289 -19.15 4.64 -7.20
CA ALA A 289 -20.57 4.66 -7.57
C ALA A 289 -21.43 5.51 -6.62
N ASN A 290 -21.17 5.45 -5.31
CA ASN A 290 -21.80 6.34 -4.33
C ASN A 290 -21.48 7.82 -4.61
N GLY A 291 -20.25 8.12 -5.00
CA GLY A 291 -19.79 9.49 -5.23
C GLY A 291 -20.57 10.25 -6.31
N TYR A 292 -21.04 9.56 -7.34
CA TYR A 292 -21.86 10.12 -8.41
C TYR A 292 -23.29 9.55 -8.47
N ASN A 293 -23.74 8.88 -7.42
CA ASN A 293 -25.06 8.24 -7.34
C ASN A 293 -25.36 7.35 -8.55
N GLY A 294 -24.43 6.41 -8.83
CA GLY A 294 -24.51 5.52 -9.98
C GLY A 294 -25.57 4.44 -9.83
N VAL A 295 -26.15 4.03 -10.96
CA VAL A 295 -27.10 2.91 -11.06
C VAL A 295 -26.49 1.74 -11.80
N LYS A 296 -26.96 0.52 -11.53
CA LYS A 296 -26.59 -0.67 -12.27
C LYS A 296 -27.16 -0.59 -13.69
N PRO A 297 -26.33 -0.65 -14.74
CA PRO A 297 -26.84 -0.74 -16.11
C PRO A 297 -27.48 -2.12 -16.36
N VAL A 298 -28.51 -2.15 -17.18
CA VAL A 298 -29.13 -3.37 -17.70
C VAL A 298 -28.37 -3.79 -18.94
N ILE A 299 -27.80 -4.98 -18.91
CA ILE A 299 -27.11 -5.57 -20.08
C ILE A 299 -28.09 -6.50 -20.78
N CYS A 300 -28.54 -6.10 -21.96
CA CYS A 300 -29.49 -6.85 -22.79
C CYS A 300 -28.82 -7.43 -24.04
N ASP A 301 -29.59 -8.19 -24.83
CA ASP A 301 -29.13 -8.71 -26.10
C ASP A 301 -29.63 -7.85 -27.28
N ASP A 302 -30.61 -6.98 -27.03
CA ASP A 302 -31.14 -6.07 -28.02
C ASP A 302 -30.10 -5.04 -28.44
N GLU A 303 -30.02 -4.75 -29.73
CA GLU A 303 -29.07 -3.78 -30.30
C GLU A 303 -29.56 -2.33 -30.09
N LYS A 304 -29.90 -2.01 -28.86
CA LYS A 304 -30.31 -0.65 -28.48
C LYS A 304 -29.44 -0.15 -27.33
N LEU A 305 -29.35 1.18 -27.22
CA LEU A 305 -28.78 1.84 -26.08
C LEU A 305 -29.76 2.90 -25.60
N VAL A 306 -30.20 2.76 -24.36
CA VAL A 306 -31.10 3.71 -23.70
C VAL A 306 -30.41 4.29 -22.47
N ILE A 307 -30.36 5.60 -22.38
CA ILE A 307 -29.87 6.33 -21.21
C ILE A 307 -30.94 7.32 -20.79
N VAL A 308 -31.39 7.23 -19.54
CA VAL A 308 -32.35 8.19 -18.95
C VAL A 308 -31.61 9.05 -17.94
N LYS A 309 -31.62 10.35 -18.15
CA LYS A 309 -30.95 11.36 -17.33
C LYS A 309 -29.49 11.03 -17.03
N GLY A 310 -28.77 10.62 -18.07
CA GLY A 310 -27.33 10.41 -18.02
C GLY A 310 -26.59 11.69 -17.68
N ARG A 311 -25.51 11.55 -16.93
CA ARG A 311 -24.64 12.63 -16.49
C ARG A 311 -23.19 12.29 -16.81
N HIS A 312 -22.44 13.29 -17.27
CA HIS A 312 -21.01 13.11 -17.48
C HIS A 312 -20.27 13.39 -16.16
N PRO A 313 -19.69 12.40 -15.48
CA PRO A 313 -19.23 12.54 -14.09
C PRO A 313 -18.16 13.64 -13.91
N LEU A 314 -17.24 13.77 -14.86
CA LEU A 314 -16.18 14.78 -14.80
C LEU A 314 -16.72 16.20 -15.05
N VAL A 315 -17.61 16.35 -16.03
CA VAL A 315 -18.24 17.65 -16.34
C VAL A 315 -19.17 18.07 -15.21
N GLU A 316 -19.97 17.15 -14.68
CA GLU A 316 -20.85 17.40 -13.52
C GLU A 316 -20.01 17.87 -12.31
N THR A 317 -18.90 17.19 -12.01
CA THR A 317 -17.99 17.55 -10.92
C THR A 317 -17.38 18.94 -11.15
N SER A 318 -16.95 19.24 -12.39
CA SER A 318 -16.41 20.57 -12.75
C SER A 318 -17.45 21.68 -12.60
N LEU A 319 -18.67 21.46 -13.06
CA LEU A 319 -19.76 22.42 -12.91
C LEU A 319 -20.14 22.65 -11.45
N ARG A 320 -20.23 21.59 -10.66
CA ARG A 320 -20.52 21.66 -9.21
C ARG A 320 -19.49 22.52 -8.48
N ARG A 321 -18.20 22.38 -8.80
CA ARG A 321 -17.14 23.24 -8.24
C ARG A 321 -17.30 24.72 -8.59
N LYS A 322 -17.94 25.00 -9.72
CA LYS A 322 -18.27 26.36 -10.18
C LYS A 322 -19.64 26.85 -9.72
N GLY A 323 -20.34 26.09 -8.87
CA GLY A 323 -21.68 26.41 -8.40
C GLY A 323 -22.77 26.32 -9.49
N LYS A 324 -22.49 25.61 -10.59
CA LYS A 324 -23.45 25.47 -11.73
C LYS A 324 -24.06 24.07 -11.74
N PRO A 325 -25.35 23.91 -12.03
CA PRO A 325 -25.98 22.61 -12.20
C PRO A 325 -25.56 21.96 -13.53
N PHE A 326 -25.48 20.63 -13.54
CA PHE A 326 -25.42 19.83 -14.76
C PHE A 326 -26.86 19.52 -15.22
N THR A 327 -27.15 19.67 -16.51
CA THR A 327 -28.43 19.25 -17.08
C THR A 327 -28.33 17.80 -17.57
N PRO A 328 -28.99 16.82 -16.93
CA PRO A 328 -28.96 15.43 -17.36
C PRO A 328 -29.56 15.24 -18.76
N VAL A 329 -29.03 14.30 -19.53
CA VAL A 329 -29.44 14.05 -20.92
C VAL A 329 -30.03 12.66 -21.04
N SER A 330 -31.20 12.54 -21.71
CA SER A 330 -31.82 11.27 -22.07
C SER A 330 -31.62 11.02 -23.57
N ILE A 331 -31.16 9.80 -23.91
CA ILE A 331 -30.86 9.39 -25.29
C ILE A 331 -31.34 7.95 -25.47
N SER A 332 -32.00 7.71 -26.62
CA SER A 332 -32.31 6.37 -27.11
C SER A 332 -31.69 6.22 -28.50
N LEU A 333 -30.88 5.20 -28.67
CA LEU A 333 -30.22 4.86 -29.94
C LEU A 333 -30.66 3.47 -30.36
N GLU A 334 -31.16 3.40 -31.56
CA GLU A 334 -31.49 2.16 -32.26
C GLU A 334 -30.34 1.77 -33.21
N PRO A 335 -30.27 0.51 -33.70
CA PRO A 335 -29.31 0.11 -34.72
C PRO A 335 -29.30 1.03 -35.93
N GLY A 336 -28.13 1.35 -36.43
CA GLY A 336 -27.95 2.23 -37.58
C GLY A 336 -27.26 3.55 -37.23
N ALA A 337 -27.64 4.62 -37.91
CA ALA A 337 -27.05 5.94 -37.72
C ALA A 337 -28.00 6.88 -37.00
N ALA A 338 -27.50 7.56 -35.97
CA ALA A 338 -28.21 8.60 -35.26
C ALA A 338 -27.52 9.95 -35.45
N LEU A 339 -28.29 11.03 -35.69
CA LEU A 339 -27.78 12.38 -35.87
C LEU A 339 -28.15 13.27 -34.68
N ILE A 340 -27.14 13.84 -34.01
CA ILE A 340 -27.32 14.83 -32.93
C ILE A 340 -27.18 16.24 -33.54
N THR A 341 -28.27 17.01 -33.55
CA THR A 341 -28.32 18.38 -34.07
C THR A 341 -28.51 19.40 -32.93
N GLY A 342 -28.17 20.64 -33.19
CA GLY A 342 -28.37 21.72 -32.23
C GLY A 342 -27.36 22.87 -32.36
N ALA A 343 -27.56 23.95 -31.61
CA ALA A 343 -26.67 25.11 -31.62
C ALA A 343 -25.25 24.79 -31.15
N ASN A 344 -24.27 25.57 -31.62
CA ASN A 344 -22.91 25.49 -31.09
C ASN A 344 -22.92 25.87 -29.61
N MET A 345 -22.07 25.16 -28.81
CA MET A 345 -22.07 25.23 -27.33
C MET A 345 -23.33 24.65 -26.64
N GLY A 346 -24.28 24.03 -27.40
CA GLY A 346 -25.46 23.38 -26.85
C GLY A 346 -25.22 22.00 -26.22
N GLY A 347 -23.97 21.59 -25.99
CA GLY A 347 -23.65 20.34 -25.30
C GLY A 347 -23.57 19.09 -26.19
N LYS A 348 -23.68 19.20 -27.53
CA LYS A 348 -23.61 18.06 -28.47
C LYS A 348 -22.41 17.13 -28.22
N THR A 349 -21.21 17.70 -28.18
CA THR A 349 -19.97 16.97 -27.95
C THR A 349 -19.92 16.32 -26.57
N VAL A 350 -20.43 17.00 -25.54
CA VAL A 350 -20.52 16.47 -24.19
C VAL A 350 -21.48 15.29 -24.13
N SER A 351 -22.63 15.38 -24.80
CA SER A 351 -23.59 14.28 -24.88
C SER A 351 -23.03 13.08 -25.61
N LEU A 352 -22.31 13.28 -26.72
CA LEU A 352 -21.65 12.21 -27.45
C LEU A 352 -20.59 11.51 -26.58
N LYS A 353 -19.71 12.31 -25.96
CA LYS A 353 -18.71 11.78 -25.04
C LYS A 353 -19.33 11.05 -23.84
N MET A 354 -20.42 11.57 -23.30
CA MET A 354 -21.17 10.94 -22.21
C MET A 354 -21.68 9.54 -22.61
N VAL A 355 -22.29 9.40 -23.77
CA VAL A 355 -22.78 8.10 -24.26
C VAL A 355 -21.64 7.07 -24.33
N GLY A 356 -20.54 7.43 -24.99
CA GLY A 356 -19.38 6.54 -25.10
C GLY A 356 -18.74 6.24 -23.74
N LEU A 357 -18.66 7.23 -22.85
CA LEU A 357 -18.08 7.06 -21.52
C LEU A 357 -18.95 6.14 -20.65
N LEU A 358 -20.28 6.33 -20.61
CA LEU A 358 -21.17 5.48 -19.82
C LEU A 358 -21.17 4.04 -20.34
N ALA A 359 -21.16 3.85 -21.66
CA ALA A 359 -21.03 2.51 -22.25
C ALA A 359 -19.69 1.84 -21.85
N ALA A 360 -18.59 2.58 -21.92
CA ALA A 360 -17.30 2.09 -21.45
C ALA A 360 -17.31 1.76 -19.95
N MET A 361 -17.83 2.66 -19.10
CA MET A 361 -17.95 2.42 -17.66
C MET A 361 -18.73 1.16 -17.36
N ALA A 362 -19.89 0.96 -17.99
CA ALA A 362 -20.70 -0.25 -17.84
C ALA A 362 -19.89 -1.52 -18.19
N GLN A 363 -19.17 -1.50 -19.30
CA GLN A 363 -18.41 -2.66 -19.79
C GLN A 363 -17.10 -2.90 -18.99
N TYR A 364 -16.64 -1.95 -18.18
CA TYR A 364 -15.57 -2.14 -17.19
C TYR A 364 -16.11 -2.57 -15.81
N GLY A 365 -17.42 -2.84 -15.68
CA GLY A 365 -18.04 -3.28 -14.45
C GLY A 365 -18.23 -2.14 -13.43
N PHE A 366 -18.47 -0.90 -13.91
CA PHE A 366 -18.85 0.21 -13.07
C PHE A 366 -20.35 0.48 -13.15
N LEU A 367 -20.96 0.89 -12.05
CA LEU A 367 -22.28 1.51 -12.09
C LEU A 367 -22.16 2.86 -12.81
N VAL A 368 -23.24 3.31 -13.47
CA VAL A 368 -23.22 4.49 -14.34
C VAL A 368 -23.98 5.66 -13.75
N PRO A 369 -23.52 6.90 -13.93
CA PRO A 369 -24.23 8.10 -13.46
C PRO A 369 -25.44 8.43 -14.35
N ALA A 370 -26.54 7.71 -14.14
CA ALA A 370 -27.81 7.87 -14.83
C ALA A 370 -28.97 7.54 -13.88
N GLU A 371 -30.24 7.79 -14.28
CA GLU A 371 -31.40 7.22 -13.60
C GLU A 371 -31.69 5.79 -14.08
N TYR A 372 -31.44 5.54 -15.38
CA TYR A 372 -31.54 4.23 -15.99
C TYR A 372 -30.58 4.14 -17.17
N MET A 373 -30.02 2.99 -17.39
CA MET A 373 -29.26 2.66 -18.59
C MET A 373 -29.50 1.22 -18.99
N GLU A 374 -29.74 1.00 -20.27
CA GLU A 374 -29.84 -0.31 -20.92
C GLU A 374 -28.98 -0.32 -22.15
N MET A 375 -28.16 -1.38 -22.32
CA MET A 375 -27.28 -1.52 -23.47
C MET A 375 -26.93 -2.97 -23.75
N ARG A 376 -26.61 -3.26 -25.01
CA ARG A 376 -25.88 -4.48 -25.40
C ARG A 376 -24.38 -4.28 -25.10
N MET A 377 -23.67 -5.36 -24.83
CA MET A 377 -22.20 -5.33 -24.78
C MET A 377 -21.63 -5.04 -26.18
N ASN A 378 -20.67 -4.13 -26.23
CA ASN A 378 -20.04 -3.73 -27.48
C ASN A 378 -18.74 -4.54 -27.69
N GLU A 379 -18.52 -5.03 -28.89
CA GLU A 379 -17.21 -5.59 -29.28
C GLU A 379 -16.16 -4.50 -29.32
N PHE A 380 -16.58 -3.28 -29.74
CA PHE A 380 -15.69 -2.15 -29.89
C PHE A 380 -16.42 -0.83 -29.62
N ILE A 381 -15.79 0.04 -28.84
CA ILE A 381 -16.22 1.43 -28.63
C ILE A 381 -15.13 2.31 -29.25
N TYR A 382 -15.56 3.15 -30.20
CA TYR A 382 -14.67 4.09 -30.88
C TYR A 382 -15.32 5.48 -30.95
N ILE A 383 -14.53 6.50 -30.71
CA ILE A 383 -14.97 7.89 -30.86
C ILE A 383 -13.92 8.68 -31.64
N SER A 384 -14.39 9.43 -32.62
CA SER A 384 -13.62 10.46 -33.30
C SER A 384 -14.24 11.81 -32.94
N ALA A 385 -13.54 12.59 -32.18
CA ALA A 385 -13.97 13.95 -31.83
C ALA A 385 -12.71 14.80 -31.65
N GLY A 386 -12.53 15.77 -32.49
CA GLY A 386 -11.45 16.73 -32.36
C GLY A 386 -10.96 17.30 -33.69
N ASP A 387 -10.41 18.48 -33.63
CA ASP A 387 -9.69 19.13 -34.72
C ASP A 387 -8.34 18.44 -34.93
N GLU A 388 -8.33 17.27 -35.56
CA GLU A 388 -7.08 16.70 -36.07
C GLU A 388 -6.62 17.52 -37.28
N GLN A 389 -6.00 18.65 -37.01
CA GLN A 389 -5.13 19.30 -37.97
C GLN A 389 -3.82 18.48 -38.04
N SER A 390 -3.86 17.36 -38.75
CA SER A 390 -2.61 16.68 -39.13
C SER A 390 -2.00 17.44 -40.31
N ILE A 391 -1.35 18.56 -39.98
CA ILE A 391 -0.54 19.34 -40.93
C ILE A 391 0.50 18.45 -41.62
N ASP A 392 0.96 17.41 -40.95
CA ASP A 392 1.98 16.48 -41.44
C ASP A 392 1.54 15.52 -42.57
N MET A 393 0.25 15.33 -42.80
CA MET A 393 -0.27 14.37 -43.78
C MET A 393 -1.02 14.99 -44.96
N GLY A 394 -1.16 16.30 -45.02
CA GLY A 394 -1.79 16.99 -46.17
C GLY A 394 -3.30 16.61 -46.40
N LEU A 395 -3.96 16.01 -45.42
CA LEU A 395 -5.37 15.65 -45.49
C LEU A 395 -6.21 16.78 -44.93
N SER A 396 -7.34 17.07 -45.58
CA SER A 396 -8.34 17.94 -44.97
C SER A 396 -8.90 17.25 -43.70
N THR A 397 -9.42 18.04 -42.76
CA THR A 397 -10.08 17.55 -41.52
C THR A 397 -11.09 16.46 -41.81
N PHE A 398 -11.86 16.62 -42.89
CA PHE A 398 -12.83 15.63 -43.37
C PHE A 398 -12.15 14.33 -43.84
N GLY A 399 -11.04 14.43 -44.59
CA GLY A 399 -10.29 13.26 -45.04
C GLY A 399 -9.67 12.45 -43.89
N ALA A 400 -9.21 13.13 -42.85
CA ALA A 400 -8.70 12.49 -41.64
C ALA A 400 -9.81 11.75 -40.85
N GLU A 401 -11.00 12.33 -40.75
CA GLU A 401 -12.16 11.70 -40.11
C GLU A 401 -12.64 10.46 -40.87
N ILE A 402 -12.79 10.55 -42.20
CA ILE A 402 -13.18 9.41 -43.04
C ILE A 402 -12.17 8.26 -42.93
N ARG A 403 -10.88 8.57 -42.90
CA ARG A 403 -9.85 7.55 -42.69
C ARG A 403 -9.98 6.90 -41.30
N SER A 404 -10.20 7.70 -40.29
CA SER A 404 -10.38 7.24 -38.91
C SER A 404 -11.59 6.32 -38.77
N VAL A 405 -12.74 6.67 -39.39
CA VAL A 405 -13.93 5.80 -39.45
C VAL A 405 -13.65 4.51 -40.21
N LYS A 406 -12.95 4.59 -41.35
CA LYS A 406 -12.56 3.41 -42.13
C LYS A 406 -11.69 2.45 -41.29
N GLU A 407 -10.71 2.97 -40.58
CA GLU A 407 -9.82 2.17 -39.71
C GLU A 407 -10.61 1.51 -38.56
N ALA A 408 -11.62 2.19 -38.03
CA ALA A 408 -12.51 1.64 -37.01
C ALA A 408 -13.40 0.50 -37.53
N LEU A 409 -13.89 0.61 -38.77
CA LEU A 409 -14.74 -0.42 -39.42
C LEU A 409 -13.94 -1.65 -39.91
N MET A 410 -12.62 -1.57 -39.97
CA MET A 410 -11.73 -2.65 -40.36
C MET A 410 -11.17 -3.47 -39.20
N LYS A 411 -11.38 -3.00 -37.95
CA LYS A 411 -11.03 -3.70 -36.69
C LYS A 411 -12.19 -4.59 -36.22
#